data_b605774a03fe74cc12b7ed6a1cdd4e77
#
_entry.id   b605774a03fe74cc12b7ed6a1cdd4e77
#
_cell.length_a   1.000
_cell.length_b   1.000
_cell.length_c   1.000
_cell.angle_alpha   90.00
_cell.angle_beta   90.00
_cell.angle_gamma   90.00
#
_symmetry.space_group_name_H-M   'P 1'
#
loop_
_entity.id
_entity.type
_entity.pdbx_description
1 polymer ?
#
loop_
_entity_poly.entity_id
_entity_poly.type
_entity_poly.pdbx_seq_one_letter_code
_entity_poly.pdbx_strand_id
1 'polypeptide(L)'
;VPYTLGGTVLTYLLTRNVTKMLAVLMVDFSCALKLSMPIAVLSAMRECSSYHISVKGGRFLEAVAQADTVVFDKTGTLTYAVPTVQDVVPFGGHDAQEMLRLAACLEEHYPHSMATAVVEEAKRRGLSHEEYHSQVQYIVAHGISSMVNGEKTLIGSAHFVFEDEGCTIPAGEQERFDALPTQYSHLYLCLAGQLAAVICIHDPLRAEAKDAIRALHNCGIRKVVMMTGDNRRTAACVAEEVGVDEFHAEVLPEDKADFIRRERAAGHTVIMIGDGVNDSPALSEADAGIAISTGAAIAREISDITITSEDLFQLVTLRRIS
;
A
#
# COMPACT_ATOMS: atom_id res chain seq x y z
N VAL A 1 40.48 14.10 12.16
CA VAL A 1 41.36 12.96 12.52
C VAL A 1 42.83 13.34 12.51
N PRO A 2 43.50 13.93 11.47
CA PRO A 2 44.95 14.23 11.52
C PRO A 2 45.31 15.27 12.60
N TYR A 3 44.48 16.30 12.80
CA TYR A 3 44.71 17.32 13.83
C TYR A 3 44.56 16.78 15.26
N THR A 4 43.61 15.88 15.49
CA THR A 4 43.37 15.26 16.77
C THR A 4 44.54 14.32 17.15
N LEU A 5 44.97 13.50 16.20
CA LEU A 5 46.16 12.65 16.39
C LEU A 5 47.41 13.49 16.65
N GLY A 6 47.61 14.56 15.87
CA GLY A 6 48.72 15.50 16.10
C GLY A 6 48.66 16.18 17.46
N GLY A 7 47.47 16.66 17.87
CA GLY A 7 47.23 17.24 19.19
C GLY A 7 47.46 16.23 20.34
N THR A 8 47.02 14.98 20.14
CA THR A 8 47.22 13.90 21.12
C THR A 8 48.69 13.61 21.34
N VAL A 9 49.47 13.47 20.26
CA VAL A 9 50.91 13.26 20.33
C VAL A 9 51.62 14.45 20.97
N LEU A 10 51.26 15.66 20.57
CA LEU A 10 51.83 16.90 21.13
C LEU A 10 51.55 16.99 22.65
N THR A 11 50.30 16.71 23.05
CA THR A 11 49.94 16.70 24.48
C THR A 11 50.75 15.69 25.30
N TYR A 12 50.97 14.50 24.71
CA TYR A 12 51.83 13.51 25.38
C TYR A 12 53.28 13.98 25.50
N LEU A 13 53.84 14.53 24.45
CA LEU A 13 55.22 15.04 24.46
C LEU A 13 55.42 16.17 25.46
N LEU A 14 54.47 17.09 25.57
CA LEU A 14 54.54 18.23 26.48
C LEU A 14 54.26 17.87 27.94
N THR A 15 53.29 16.98 28.20
CA THR A 15 52.85 16.70 29.59
C THR A 15 53.36 15.39 30.14
N ARG A 16 53.88 14.48 29.31
CA ARG A 16 54.27 13.11 29.67
C ARG A 16 53.21 12.36 30.47
N ASN A 17 51.95 12.75 30.31
CA ASN A 17 50.80 12.23 31.04
C ASN A 17 49.80 11.57 30.08
N VAL A 18 49.69 10.22 30.23
CA VAL A 18 48.80 9.39 29.38
C VAL A 18 47.33 9.76 29.56
N THR A 19 46.92 10.14 30.78
CA THR A 19 45.52 10.53 31.05
C THR A 19 45.14 11.81 30.29
N LYS A 20 46.01 12.80 30.22
CA LYS A 20 45.81 14.04 29.46
C LYS A 20 45.81 13.77 27.94
N MET A 21 46.70 12.89 27.48
CA MET A 21 46.72 12.44 26.09
C MET A 21 45.42 11.78 25.69
N LEU A 22 44.91 10.84 26.51
CA LEU A 22 43.64 10.16 26.28
C LEU A 22 42.45 11.12 26.35
N ALA A 23 42.48 12.13 27.22
CA ALA A 23 41.42 13.15 27.30
C ALA A 23 41.28 13.93 26.00
N VAL A 24 42.39 14.34 25.34
CA VAL A 24 42.38 15.01 24.05
C VAL A 24 41.82 14.09 22.95
N LEU A 25 42.18 12.83 22.94
CA LEU A 25 41.68 11.85 22.00
C LEU A 25 40.18 11.59 22.20
N MET A 26 39.74 11.51 23.45
CA MET A 26 38.33 11.22 23.80
C MET A 26 37.37 12.39 23.50
N VAL A 27 37.83 13.63 23.55
CA VAL A 27 36.98 14.82 23.28
C VAL A 27 36.45 14.78 21.84
N ASP A 28 37.31 14.53 20.87
CA ASP A 28 36.92 14.55 19.46
C ASP A 28 35.95 13.39 19.11
N PHE A 29 36.28 12.18 19.56
CA PHE A 29 35.43 11.01 19.33
C PHE A 29 34.12 11.05 20.13
N SER A 30 34.11 11.61 21.34
CA SER A 30 32.89 11.64 22.16
C SER A 30 31.90 12.69 21.71
N CYS A 31 32.36 13.90 21.33
CA CYS A 31 31.47 14.99 20.98
C CYS A 31 30.88 14.86 19.58
N ALA A 32 31.68 14.51 18.57
CA ALA A 32 31.23 14.45 17.20
C ALA A 32 30.28 13.26 16.95
N LEU A 33 30.64 12.05 17.40
CA LEU A 33 29.86 10.84 17.10
C LEU A 33 28.75 10.58 18.13
N LYS A 34 28.97 10.86 19.41
CA LYS A 34 28.00 10.50 20.46
C LYS A 34 26.95 11.56 20.73
N LEU A 35 27.19 12.83 20.38
CA LEU A 35 26.26 13.92 20.62
C LEU A 35 25.67 14.50 19.33
N SER A 36 26.49 14.76 18.29
CA SER A 36 26.00 15.44 17.10
C SER A 36 25.01 14.60 16.31
N MET A 37 25.30 13.30 16.09
CA MET A 37 24.40 12.43 15.34
C MET A 37 23.02 12.23 16.02
N PRO A 38 22.95 11.86 17.32
CA PRO A 38 21.65 11.76 17.98
C PRO A 38 20.86 13.08 17.99
N ILE A 39 21.54 14.21 18.14
CA ILE A 39 20.87 15.54 18.10
C ILE A 39 20.31 15.82 16.70
N ALA A 40 21.08 15.53 15.64
CA ALA A 40 20.61 15.70 14.26
C ALA A 40 19.39 14.84 13.98
N VAL A 41 19.43 13.55 14.38
CA VAL A 41 18.29 12.62 14.22
C VAL A 41 17.06 13.12 15.00
N LEU A 42 17.23 13.54 16.26
CA LEU A 42 16.12 14.09 17.05
C LEU A 42 15.54 15.37 16.44
N SER A 43 16.40 16.24 15.88
CA SER A 43 15.97 17.43 15.17
C SER A 43 15.16 17.09 13.91
N ALA A 44 15.63 16.13 13.11
CA ALA A 44 14.92 15.65 11.93
C ALA A 44 13.57 15.00 12.30
N MET A 45 13.52 14.16 13.36
CA MET A 45 12.26 13.58 13.83
C MET A 45 11.26 14.66 14.32
N ARG A 46 11.75 15.70 14.99
CA ARG A 46 10.93 16.84 15.39
C ARG A 46 10.40 17.61 14.19
N GLU A 47 11.23 17.82 13.18
CA GLU A 47 10.82 18.47 11.93
C GLU A 47 9.78 17.64 11.21
N CYS A 48 9.97 16.32 11.06
CA CYS A 48 8.96 15.40 10.52
C CYS A 48 7.62 15.54 11.26
N SER A 49 7.65 15.61 12.61
CA SER A 49 6.43 15.76 13.41
C SER A 49 5.66 17.05 13.11
N SER A 50 6.35 18.14 12.74
CA SER A 50 5.68 19.39 12.33
C SER A 50 4.91 19.29 11.00
N TYR A 51 5.24 18.29 10.19
CA TYR A 51 4.55 17.94 8.95
C TYR A 51 3.58 16.75 9.10
N HIS A 52 3.18 16.42 10.32
CA HIS A 52 2.30 15.28 10.61
C HIS A 52 2.90 13.92 10.22
N ILE A 53 4.23 13.81 10.25
CA ILE A 53 4.97 12.58 9.98
C ILE A 53 5.54 12.09 11.31
N SER A 54 5.09 10.91 11.75
CA SER A 54 5.57 10.24 12.96
C SER A 54 6.57 9.16 12.60
N VAL A 55 7.79 9.24 13.15
CA VAL A 55 8.90 8.31 12.87
C VAL A 55 9.24 7.57 14.16
N LYS A 56 9.22 6.23 14.12
CA LYS A 56 9.50 5.40 15.32
C LYS A 56 10.98 5.30 15.70
N GLY A 57 11.89 5.67 14.79
CA GLY A 57 13.31 5.61 15.08
C GLY A 57 14.19 6.18 13.97
N GLY A 58 15.38 6.67 14.34
CA GLY A 58 16.31 7.30 13.41
C GLY A 58 16.80 6.38 12.28
N ARG A 59 16.87 5.08 12.52
CA ARG A 59 17.24 4.10 11.50
C ARG A 59 16.30 4.13 10.28
N PHE A 60 15.04 4.48 10.49
CA PHE A 60 14.06 4.55 9.42
C PHE A 60 14.21 5.82 8.59
N LEU A 61 14.64 6.93 9.20
CA LEU A 61 15.07 8.12 8.45
C LEU A 61 16.29 7.81 7.58
N GLU A 62 17.24 7.07 8.10
CA GLU A 62 18.41 6.63 7.33
C GLU A 62 18.02 5.72 6.17
N ALA A 63 17.10 4.78 6.38
CA ALA A 63 16.57 3.93 5.32
C ALA A 63 15.86 4.79 4.24
N VAL A 64 15.05 5.76 4.64
CA VAL A 64 14.43 6.72 3.71
C VAL A 64 15.48 7.53 2.95
N ALA A 65 16.54 7.99 3.61
CA ALA A 65 17.64 8.72 2.97
C ALA A 65 18.42 7.88 1.93
N GLN A 66 18.56 6.59 2.14
CA GLN A 66 19.30 5.66 1.28
C GLN A 66 18.43 4.98 0.23
N ALA A 67 17.10 5.10 0.32
CA ALA A 67 16.18 4.41 -0.56
C ALA A 67 16.41 4.76 -2.02
N ASP A 68 16.44 3.74 -2.86
CA ASP A 68 16.47 3.83 -4.31
C ASP A 68 15.19 3.29 -4.96
N THR A 69 14.42 2.49 -4.23
CA THR A 69 13.18 1.85 -4.68
C THR A 69 12.04 2.15 -3.73
N VAL A 70 10.91 2.59 -4.30
CA VAL A 70 9.66 2.85 -3.58
C VAL A 70 8.56 1.97 -4.14
N VAL A 71 7.89 1.21 -3.27
CA VAL A 71 6.77 0.35 -3.63
C VAL A 71 5.50 0.96 -3.04
N PHE A 72 4.53 1.23 -3.88
CA PHE A 72 3.20 1.73 -3.50
C PHE A 72 2.16 0.61 -3.57
N ASP A 73 1.36 0.46 -2.52
CA ASP A 73 0.03 -0.11 -2.73
C ASP A 73 -0.84 0.90 -3.49
N LYS A 74 -1.77 0.42 -4.32
CA LYS A 74 -2.69 1.30 -5.03
C LYS A 74 -3.76 1.86 -4.09
N THR A 75 -4.51 0.95 -3.46
CA THR A 75 -5.75 1.27 -2.74
C THR A 75 -5.46 1.95 -1.40
N GLY A 76 -6.07 3.10 -1.16
CA GLY A 76 -5.84 3.87 0.08
C GLY A 76 -4.50 4.59 0.15
N THR A 77 -3.64 4.43 -0.86
CA THR A 77 -2.33 5.08 -0.93
C THR A 77 -2.26 6.01 -2.13
N LEU A 78 -2.27 5.48 -3.36
CA LEU A 78 -2.37 6.29 -4.58
C LEU A 78 -3.81 6.76 -4.84
N THR A 79 -4.79 6.13 -4.20
CA THR A 79 -6.21 6.49 -4.24
C THR A 79 -6.67 7.06 -2.90
N TYR A 80 -7.86 7.67 -2.89
CA TYR A 80 -8.47 8.21 -1.67
C TYR A 80 -9.13 7.13 -0.79
N ALA A 81 -9.20 5.85 -1.23
CA ALA A 81 -9.95 4.78 -0.57
C ALA A 81 -11.44 5.15 -0.34
N VAL A 82 -12.02 5.89 -1.27
CA VAL A 82 -13.45 6.22 -1.29
C VAL A 82 -14.05 5.65 -2.59
N PRO A 83 -14.04 4.31 -2.73
CA PRO A 83 -14.55 3.67 -3.94
C PRO A 83 -16.05 3.89 -4.06
N THR A 84 -16.51 3.99 -5.31
CA THR A 84 -17.93 4.11 -5.66
C THR A 84 -18.29 3.16 -6.80
N VAL A 85 -19.44 2.53 -6.71
CA VAL A 85 -19.95 1.69 -7.81
C VAL A 85 -20.39 2.60 -8.96
N GLN A 86 -19.80 2.42 -10.13
CA GLN A 86 -20.12 3.17 -11.34
C GLN A 86 -21.12 2.43 -12.21
N ASP A 87 -20.94 1.13 -12.34
CA ASP A 87 -21.82 0.30 -13.17
C ASP A 87 -21.90 -1.12 -12.62
N VAL A 88 -22.96 -1.82 -12.96
CA VAL A 88 -23.18 -3.24 -12.70
C VAL A 88 -23.54 -3.89 -14.02
N VAL A 89 -22.61 -4.64 -14.58
CA VAL A 89 -22.74 -5.31 -15.87
C VAL A 89 -23.18 -6.76 -15.66
N PRO A 90 -24.46 -7.11 -15.88
CA PRO A 90 -24.94 -8.46 -15.71
C PRO A 90 -24.54 -9.36 -16.88
N PHE A 91 -24.35 -10.64 -16.60
CA PHE A 91 -24.05 -11.71 -17.55
C PHE A 91 -25.08 -12.84 -17.40
N GLY A 92 -25.16 -13.75 -18.36
CA GLY A 92 -26.05 -14.92 -18.31
C GLY A 92 -27.54 -14.57 -18.23
N GLY A 93 -27.95 -13.37 -18.66
CA GLY A 93 -29.34 -12.92 -18.63
C GLY A 93 -29.87 -12.49 -17.26
N HIS A 94 -28.99 -12.32 -16.27
CA HIS A 94 -29.34 -11.81 -14.92
C HIS A 94 -29.71 -10.32 -14.95
N ASP A 95 -30.46 -9.88 -13.92
CA ASP A 95 -30.79 -8.48 -13.73
C ASP A 95 -29.72 -7.75 -12.89
N ALA A 96 -29.33 -6.55 -13.34
CA ALA A 96 -28.29 -5.77 -12.69
C ALA A 96 -28.64 -5.35 -11.24
N GLN A 97 -29.90 -5.04 -10.96
CA GLN A 97 -30.33 -4.65 -9.61
C GLN A 97 -30.36 -5.84 -8.66
N GLU A 98 -30.80 -7.00 -9.16
CA GLU A 98 -30.79 -8.24 -8.41
C GLU A 98 -29.36 -8.67 -8.08
N MET A 99 -28.44 -8.57 -9.04
CA MET A 99 -27.03 -8.90 -8.84
C MET A 99 -26.36 -7.94 -7.84
N LEU A 100 -26.65 -6.64 -7.91
CA LEU A 100 -26.14 -5.68 -6.92
C LEU A 100 -26.69 -5.96 -5.52
N ARG A 101 -27.96 -6.30 -5.40
CA ARG A 101 -28.59 -6.67 -4.12
C ARG A 101 -27.93 -7.91 -3.53
N LEU A 102 -27.68 -8.92 -4.33
CA LEU A 102 -27.02 -10.15 -3.92
C LEU A 102 -25.57 -9.90 -3.49
N ALA A 103 -24.82 -9.11 -4.27
CA ALA A 103 -23.48 -8.72 -3.93
C ALA A 103 -23.42 -7.95 -2.61
N ALA A 104 -24.32 -7.00 -2.38
CA ALA A 104 -24.40 -6.25 -1.12
C ALA A 104 -24.70 -7.15 0.07
N CYS A 105 -25.59 -8.14 -0.10
CA CYS A 105 -25.91 -9.12 0.95
C CYS A 105 -24.68 -9.94 1.36
N LEU A 106 -23.84 -10.35 0.42
CA LEU A 106 -22.62 -11.11 0.70
C LEU A 106 -21.53 -10.25 1.34
N GLU A 107 -21.35 -9.02 0.87
CA GLU A 107 -20.31 -8.10 1.30
C GLU A 107 -20.58 -7.43 2.66
N GLU A 108 -21.82 -7.37 3.11
CA GLU A 108 -22.21 -6.69 4.37
C GLU A 108 -21.49 -7.23 5.61
N HIS A 109 -21.14 -8.50 5.62
CA HIS A 109 -20.52 -9.17 6.76
C HIS A 109 -18.99 -8.97 6.85
N TYR A 110 -18.37 -8.50 5.80
CA TYR A 110 -16.91 -8.35 5.70
C TYR A 110 -16.53 -6.95 5.21
N PRO A 111 -16.64 -5.93 6.06
CA PRO A 111 -16.47 -4.54 5.66
C PRO A 111 -15.00 -4.26 5.25
N HIS A 112 -14.81 -4.02 3.97
CA HIS A 112 -13.63 -3.40 3.38
C HIS A 112 -14.08 -2.30 2.41
N SER A 113 -13.18 -1.49 1.91
CA SER A 113 -13.54 -0.29 1.13
C SER A 113 -14.47 -0.59 -0.06
N MET A 114 -14.16 -1.63 -0.85
CA MET A 114 -14.99 -2.02 -2.01
C MET A 114 -16.34 -2.60 -1.57
N ALA A 115 -16.37 -3.43 -0.51
CA ALA A 115 -17.61 -3.96 0.07
C ALA A 115 -18.54 -2.82 0.53
N THR A 116 -17.97 -1.85 1.25
CA THR A 116 -18.72 -0.67 1.68
C THR A 116 -19.35 0.07 0.51
N ALA A 117 -18.61 0.26 -0.60
CA ALA A 117 -19.13 0.89 -1.81
C ALA A 117 -20.34 0.13 -2.42
N VAL A 118 -20.26 -1.21 -2.46
CA VAL A 118 -21.34 -2.06 -2.98
C VAL A 118 -22.58 -1.97 -2.09
N VAL A 119 -22.40 -2.06 -0.78
CA VAL A 119 -23.51 -1.97 0.20
C VAL A 119 -24.16 -0.58 0.18
N GLU A 120 -23.38 0.48 0.12
CA GLU A 120 -23.89 1.86 0.05
C GLU A 120 -24.66 2.12 -1.24
N GLU A 121 -24.16 1.63 -2.37
CA GLU A 121 -24.85 1.76 -3.65
C GLU A 121 -26.18 1.00 -3.66
N ALA A 122 -26.23 -0.21 -3.11
CA ALA A 122 -27.48 -0.95 -2.97
C ALA A 122 -28.49 -0.19 -2.10
N LYS A 123 -28.05 0.38 -0.97
CA LYS A 123 -28.86 1.24 -0.10
C LYS A 123 -29.37 2.49 -0.85
N ARG A 124 -28.49 3.15 -1.61
CA ARG A 124 -28.83 4.34 -2.39
C ARG A 124 -29.92 4.05 -3.44
N ARG A 125 -29.89 2.85 -4.05
CA ARG A 125 -30.91 2.38 -5.01
C ARG A 125 -32.18 1.85 -4.32
N GLY A 126 -32.24 1.85 -2.97
CA GLY A 126 -33.39 1.36 -2.22
C GLY A 126 -33.56 -0.16 -2.29
N LEU A 127 -32.49 -0.89 -2.59
CA LEU A 127 -32.48 -2.33 -2.63
C LEU A 127 -32.35 -2.86 -1.19
N SER A 128 -33.49 -3.17 -0.56
CA SER A 128 -33.47 -3.89 0.72
C SER A 128 -33.17 -5.37 0.48
N HIS A 129 -32.37 -5.97 1.34
CA HIS A 129 -32.14 -7.41 1.31
C HIS A 129 -32.61 -8.03 2.62
N GLU A 130 -33.27 -9.17 2.52
CA GLU A 130 -33.37 -10.12 3.60
C GLU A 130 -32.18 -11.06 3.49
N GLU A 131 -31.64 -11.59 4.61
CA GLU A 131 -30.54 -12.54 4.60
C GLU A 131 -30.94 -13.82 3.86
N TYR A 132 -30.42 -14.01 2.62
CA TYR A 132 -30.73 -15.16 1.77
C TYR A 132 -29.65 -16.25 1.78
N HIS A 133 -28.56 -16.07 2.54
CA HIS A 133 -27.43 -16.99 2.57
C HIS A 133 -27.40 -17.83 3.87
N SER A 134 -26.97 -19.10 3.75
CA SER A 134 -26.94 -20.03 4.87
C SER A 134 -25.63 -20.01 5.68
N GLN A 135 -24.50 -19.84 5.02
CA GLN A 135 -23.17 -19.70 5.63
C GLN A 135 -22.26 -18.94 4.67
N VAL A 136 -21.64 -17.87 5.16
CA VAL A 136 -20.65 -17.11 4.43
C VAL A 136 -19.26 -17.58 4.87
N GLN A 137 -18.45 -18.01 3.90
CA GLN A 137 -17.04 -18.32 4.12
C GLN A 137 -16.21 -17.20 3.50
N TYR A 138 -15.52 -16.46 4.33
CA TYR A 138 -14.56 -15.46 3.90
C TYR A 138 -13.21 -16.13 3.66
N ILE A 139 -12.68 -15.96 2.44
CA ILE A 139 -11.34 -16.41 2.06
C ILE A 139 -10.46 -15.17 2.03
N VAL A 140 -9.58 -15.07 3.04
CA VAL A 140 -8.75 -13.87 3.27
C VAL A 140 -8.02 -13.46 2.00
N ALA A 141 -8.15 -12.18 1.65
CA ALA A 141 -7.56 -11.54 0.47
C ALA A 141 -8.03 -12.04 -0.92
N HIS A 142 -8.92 -13.04 -0.98
CA HIS A 142 -9.41 -13.61 -2.24
C HIS A 142 -10.85 -13.22 -2.55
N GLY A 143 -11.77 -13.42 -1.62
CA GLY A 143 -13.18 -13.14 -1.82
C GLY A 143 -14.08 -13.87 -0.83
N ILE A 144 -15.35 -13.95 -1.18
CA ILE A 144 -16.41 -14.57 -0.38
C ILE A 144 -17.02 -15.73 -1.15
N SER A 145 -17.18 -16.87 -0.47
CA SER A 145 -17.94 -18.02 -0.94
C SER A 145 -19.15 -18.25 -0.04
N SER A 146 -20.32 -18.44 -0.60
CA SER A 146 -21.56 -18.74 0.14
C SER A 146 -22.49 -19.64 -0.63
N MET A 147 -23.49 -20.17 0.04
CA MET A 147 -24.62 -20.87 -0.59
C MET A 147 -25.87 -19.98 -0.54
N VAL A 148 -26.38 -19.64 -1.68
CA VAL A 148 -27.60 -18.83 -1.85
C VAL A 148 -28.64 -19.65 -2.60
N ASN A 149 -29.79 -19.90 -2.00
CA ASN A 149 -30.86 -20.75 -2.56
C ASN A 149 -30.39 -22.15 -3.01
N GLY A 150 -29.36 -22.70 -2.36
CA GLY A 150 -28.79 -24.02 -2.71
C GLY A 150 -27.75 -23.99 -3.82
N GLU A 151 -27.41 -22.83 -4.35
CA GLU A 151 -26.39 -22.65 -5.37
C GLU A 151 -25.13 -21.97 -4.78
N LYS A 152 -23.94 -22.45 -5.20
CA LYS A 152 -22.66 -21.86 -4.80
C LYS A 152 -22.53 -20.49 -5.45
N THR A 153 -22.38 -19.49 -4.62
CA THR A 153 -22.23 -18.09 -4.99
C THR A 153 -20.89 -17.56 -4.53
N LEU A 154 -20.17 -16.91 -5.43
CA LEU A 154 -18.82 -16.38 -5.21
C LEU A 154 -18.80 -14.90 -5.56
N ILE A 155 -18.10 -14.11 -4.74
CA ILE A 155 -17.80 -12.72 -5.07
C ILE A 155 -16.34 -12.42 -4.68
N GLY A 156 -15.59 -11.80 -5.59
CA GLY A 156 -14.17 -11.52 -5.33
C GLY A 156 -13.40 -11.06 -6.56
N SER A 157 -12.07 -11.19 -6.46
CA SER A 157 -11.13 -10.84 -7.52
C SER A 157 -11.22 -11.79 -8.73
N ALA A 158 -10.63 -11.39 -9.87
CA ALA A 158 -10.53 -12.25 -11.05
C ALA A 158 -9.81 -13.56 -10.75
N HIS A 159 -8.68 -13.48 -10.06
CA HIS A 159 -7.89 -14.64 -9.65
C HIS A 159 -8.73 -15.65 -8.85
N PHE A 160 -9.40 -15.17 -7.79
CA PHE A 160 -10.25 -16.02 -6.96
C PHE A 160 -11.35 -16.71 -7.76
N VAL A 161 -12.08 -15.93 -8.57
CA VAL A 161 -13.27 -16.41 -9.26
C VAL A 161 -12.92 -17.34 -10.42
N PHE A 162 -11.93 -17.00 -11.24
CA PHE A 162 -11.62 -17.73 -12.47
C PHE A 162 -10.51 -18.76 -12.31
N GLU A 163 -9.47 -18.49 -11.51
CA GLU A 163 -8.34 -19.40 -11.35
C GLU A 163 -8.53 -20.37 -10.19
N ASP A 164 -8.88 -19.87 -8.98
CA ASP A 164 -9.03 -20.74 -7.82
C ASP A 164 -10.33 -21.56 -7.88
N GLU A 165 -11.44 -20.90 -8.24
CA GLU A 165 -12.78 -21.51 -8.23
C GLU A 165 -13.26 -22.01 -9.60
N GLY A 166 -12.52 -21.69 -10.66
CA GLY A 166 -12.74 -22.22 -12.01
C GLY A 166 -14.06 -21.79 -12.66
N CYS A 167 -14.60 -20.62 -12.30
CA CYS A 167 -15.82 -20.10 -12.91
C CYS A 167 -15.60 -19.75 -14.38
N THR A 168 -16.67 -19.79 -15.16
CA THR A 168 -16.61 -19.55 -16.61
C THR A 168 -17.48 -18.37 -17.00
N ILE A 169 -17.11 -17.71 -18.09
CA ILE A 169 -17.94 -16.69 -18.72
C ILE A 169 -19.05 -17.38 -19.51
N PRO A 170 -20.31 -16.91 -19.43
CA PRO A 170 -21.42 -17.48 -20.20
C PRO A 170 -21.13 -17.51 -21.70
N ALA A 171 -21.56 -18.58 -22.36
CA ALA A 171 -21.31 -18.78 -23.79
C ALA A 171 -21.83 -17.62 -24.64
N GLY A 172 -20.97 -17.08 -25.50
CA GLY A 172 -21.30 -15.96 -26.40
C GLY A 172 -21.13 -14.57 -25.77
N GLU A 173 -20.74 -14.45 -24.49
CA GLU A 173 -20.57 -13.15 -23.82
C GLU A 173 -19.10 -12.73 -23.64
N GLN A 174 -18.16 -13.45 -24.24
CA GLN A 174 -16.74 -13.15 -24.12
C GLN A 174 -16.38 -11.74 -24.65
N GLU A 175 -16.93 -11.32 -25.78
CA GLU A 175 -16.70 -9.98 -26.35
C GLU A 175 -17.18 -8.88 -25.41
N ARG A 176 -18.32 -9.11 -24.74
CA ARG A 176 -18.86 -8.18 -23.74
C ARG A 176 -17.98 -8.09 -22.50
N PHE A 177 -17.44 -9.19 -22.06
CA PHE A 177 -16.48 -9.24 -20.97
C PHE A 177 -15.18 -8.51 -21.33
N ASP A 178 -14.66 -8.73 -22.53
CA ASP A 178 -13.45 -8.07 -23.02
C ASP A 178 -13.63 -6.56 -23.23
N ALA A 179 -14.88 -6.10 -23.44
CA ALA A 179 -15.24 -4.69 -23.60
C ALA A 179 -15.49 -3.96 -22.26
N LEU A 180 -15.33 -4.61 -21.12
CA LEU A 180 -15.50 -3.97 -19.82
C LEU A 180 -14.54 -2.76 -19.68
N PRO A 181 -15.00 -1.65 -19.04
CA PRO A 181 -14.19 -0.45 -18.86
C PRO A 181 -12.92 -0.72 -18.05
N THR A 182 -11.75 -0.43 -18.61
CA THR A 182 -10.45 -0.73 -17.99
C THR A 182 -10.03 0.27 -16.90
N GLN A 183 -10.69 1.44 -16.83
CA GLN A 183 -10.42 2.45 -15.81
C GLN A 183 -10.99 2.11 -14.43
N TYR A 184 -11.84 1.09 -14.33
CA TYR A 184 -12.47 0.70 -13.07
C TYR A 184 -11.87 -0.59 -12.53
N SER A 185 -11.84 -0.71 -11.21
CA SER A 185 -11.60 -1.99 -10.54
C SER A 185 -12.85 -2.86 -10.69
N HIS A 186 -12.67 -4.15 -10.91
CA HIS A 186 -13.75 -5.09 -11.13
C HIS A 186 -13.91 -6.05 -9.96
N LEU A 187 -15.14 -6.18 -9.47
CA LEU A 187 -15.54 -7.20 -8.51
C LEU A 187 -16.47 -8.18 -9.23
N TYR A 188 -16.11 -9.46 -9.22
CA TYR A 188 -16.79 -10.49 -10.00
C TYR A 188 -17.75 -11.27 -9.11
N LEU A 189 -19.02 -11.38 -9.55
CA LEU A 189 -20.06 -12.16 -8.90
C LEU A 189 -20.38 -13.38 -9.78
N CYS A 190 -20.28 -14.57 -9.22
CA CYS A 190 -20.56 -15.82 -9.91
C CYS A 190 -21.63 -16.64 -9.19
N LEU A 191 -22.50 -17.25 -9.98
CA LEU A 191 -23.56 -18.16 -9.53
C LEU A 191 -23.40 -19.50 -10.21
N ALA A 192 -23.45 -20.59 -9.46
CA ALA A 192 -23.38 -21.96 -9.95
C ALA A 192 -22.21 -22.21 -10.94
N GLY A 193 -21.04 -21.57 -10.69
CA GLY A 193 -19.84 -21.73 -11.51
C GLY A 193 -19.81 -20.88 -12.80
N GLN A 194 -20.76 -19.96 -12.99
CA GLN A 194 -20.77 -19.03 -14.12
C GLN A 194 -20.79 -17.59 -13.66
N LEU A 195 -20.14 -16.71 -14.43
CA LEU A 195 -20.15 -15.27 -14.19
C LEU A 195 -21.58 -14.73 -14.34
N ALA A 196 -22.09 -14.13 -13.27
CA ALA A 196 -23.45 -13.55 -13.23
C ALA A 196 -23.43 -12.02 -13.34
N ALA A 197 -22.41 -11.36 -12.80
CA ALA A 197 -22.23 -9.93 -12.96
C ALA A 197 -20.78 -9.49 -12.71
N VAL A 198 -20.43 -8.33 -13.28
CA VAL A 198 -19.21 -7.59 -12.92
C VAL A 198 -19.62 -6.23 -12.37
N ILE A 199 -19.20 -5.93 -11.16
CA ILE A 199 -19.43 -4.64 -10.52
C ILE A 199 -18.20 -3.79 -10.78
N CYS A 200 -18.40 -2.69 -11.53
CA CYS A 200 -17.34 -1.75 -11.87
C CYS A 200 -17.23 -0.69 -10.78
N ILE A 201 -16.10 -0.65 -10.11
CA ILE A 201 -15.85 0.22 -8.97
C ILE A 201 -14.79 1.25 -9.35
N HIS A 202 -15.14 2.52 -9.19
CA HIS A 202 -14.20 3.62 -9.34
C HIS A 202 -13.60 3.98 -7.99
N ASP A 203 -12.30 3.85 -7.88
CA ASP A 203 -11.51 4.30 -6.74
C ASP A 203 -10.65 5.47 -7.21
N PRO A 204 -11.03 6.73 -6.91
CA PRO A 204 -10.42 7.90 -7.51
C PRO A 204 -8.96 8.03 -7.08
N LEU A 205 -8.08 8.20 -8.05
CA LEU A 205 -6.67 8.52 -7.83
C LEU A 205 -6.55 9.88 -7.14
N ARG A 206 -5.56 10.01 -6.28
CA ARG A 206 -5.19 11.31 -5.70
C ARG A 206 -4.70 12.24 -6.81
N ALA A 207 -5.23 13.44 -6.82
CA ALA A 207 -4.91 14.42 -7.87
C ALA A 207 -3.41 14.72 -7.98
N GLU A 208 -2.71 14.66 -6.85
CA GLU A 208 -1.28 14.91 -6.72
C GLU A 208 -0.39 13.69 -7.00
N ALA A 209 -0.95 12.47 -7.19
CA ALA A 209 -0.17 11.22 -7.25
C ALA A 209 0.93 11.26 -8.30
N LYS A 210 0.62 11.68 -9.53
CA LYS A 210 1.60 11.81 -10.61
C LYS A 210 2.73 12.79 -10.30
N ASP A 211 2.39 13.93 -9.73
CA ASP A 211 3.37 14.96 -9.42
C ASP A 211 4.23 14.57 -8.22
N ALA A 212 3.67 13.86 -7.24
CA ALA A 212 4.41 13.31 -6.10
C ALA A 212 5.41 12.23 -6.55
N ILE A 213 5.03 11.33 -7.45
CA ILE A 213 5.94 10.32 -8.02
C ILE A 213 7.09 10.98 -8.77
N ARG A 214 6.78 11.97 -9.62
CA ARG A 214 7.82 12.75 -10.32
C ARG A 214 8.77 13.46 -9.34
N ALA A 215 8.24 14.01 -8.25
CA ALA A 215 9.03 14.68 -7.22
C ALA A 215 9.92 13.69 -6.45
N LEU A 216 9.47 12.45 -6.20
CA LEU A 216 10.30 11.39 -5.62
C LEU A 216 11.48 11.04 -6.53
N HIS A 217 11.28 10.90 -7.84
CA HIS A 217 12.38 10.71 -8.79
C HIS A 217 13.40 11.87 -8.75
N ASN A 218 12.91 13.11 -8.65
CA ASN A 218 13.78 14.29 -8.52
C ASN A 218 14.56 14.30 -7.20
N CYS A 219 14.10 13.57 -6.17
CA CYS A 219 14.79 13.39 -4.90
C CYS A 219 15.71 12.14 -4.88
N GLY A 220 15.95 11.51 -6.03
CA GLY A 220 16.91 10.41 -6.20
C GLY A 220 16.34 9.00 -6.09
N ILE A 221 15.01 8.83 -6.01
CA ILE A 221 14.39 7.52 -6.16
C ILE A 221 14.54 7.07 -7.61
N ARG A 222 15.09 5.88 -7.82
CA ARG A 222 15.40 5.35 -9.16
C ARG A 222 14.25 4.53 -9.72
N LYS A 223 13.49 3.85 -8.85
CA LYS A 223 12.44 2.92 -9.22
C LYS A 223 11.21 3.14 -8.35
N VAL A 224 10.08 3.38 -8.99
CA VAL A 224 8.77 3.44 -8.33
C VAL A 224 7.90 2.32 -8.88
N VAL A 225 7.42 1.48 -7.98
CA VAL A 225 6.62 0.28 -8.29
C VAL A 225 5.23 0.44 -7.72
N MET A 226 4.20 0.09 -8.47
CA MET A 226 2.83 -0.02 -7.99
C MET A 226 2.43 -1.48 -7.88
N MET A 227 1.80 -1.85 -6.77
CA MET A 227 1.20 -3.16 -6.55
C MET A 227 -0.29 -3.04 -6.30
N THR A 228 -1.07 -3.94 -6.89
CA THR A 228 -2.53 -3.94 -6.77
C THR A 228 -3.10 -5.34 -6.94
N GLY A 229 -4.22 -5.62 -6.27
CA GLY A 229 -5.05 -6.81 -6.51
C GLY A 229 -5.94 -6.70 -7.74
N ASP A 230 -5.98 -5.54 -8.43
CA ASP A 230 -6.75 -5.36 -9.65
C ASP A 230 -6.21 -6.23 -10.79
N ASN A 231 -7.09 -6.46 -11.77
CA ASN A 231 -6.68 -7.12 -13.01
C ASN A 231 -5.63 -6.30 -13.78
N ARG A 232 -4.86 -7.00 -14.63
CA ARG A 232 -3.73 -6.41 -15.36
C ARG A 232 -4.10 -5.21 -16.23
N ARG A 233 -5.30 -5.19 -16.82
CA ARG A 233 -5.75 -4.08 -17.69
C ARG A 233 -5.97 -2.79 -16.89
N THR A 234 -6.68 -2.89 -15.76
CA THR A 234 -6.91 -1.77 -14.84
C THR A 234 -5.59 -1.27 -14.25
N ALA A 235 -4.74 -2.20 -13.80
CA ALA A 235 -3.44 -1.85 -13.24
C ALA A 235 -2.55 -1.09 -14.25
N ALA A 236 -2.54 -1.53 -15.51
CA ALA A 236 -1.77 -0.86 -16.58
C ALA A 236 -2.28 0.57 -16.83
N CYS A 237 -3.61 0.77 -16.87
CA CYS A 237 -4.20 2.09 -17.04
C CYS A 237 -3.81 3.05 -15.92
N VAL A 238 -3.91 2.61 -14.67
CA VAL A 238 -3.51 3.41 -13.50
C VAL A 238 -2.00 3.69 -13.51
N ALA A 239 -1.17 2.69 -13.80
CA ALA A 239 0.28 2.83 -13.83
C ALA A 239 0.74 3.89 -14.86
N GLU A 240 0.12 3.91 -16.04
CA GLU A 240 0.39 4.93 -17.07
C GLU A 240 -0.06 6.32 -16.61
N GLU A 241 -1.24 6.42 -15.97
CA GLU A 241 -1.78 7.69 -15.50
C GLU A 241 -0.90 8.32 -14.41
N VAL A 242 -0.46 7.54 -13.43
CA VAL A 242 0.38 8.04 -12.32
C VAL A 242 1.87 8.12 -12.67
N GLY A 243 2.32 7.37 -13.69
CA GLY A 243 3.70 7.42 -14.19
C GLY A 243 4.70 6.65 -13.34
N VAL A 244 4.32 5.45 -12.85
CA VAL A 244 5.25 4.53 -12.18
C VAL A 244 6.12 3.79 -13.20
N ASP A 245 7.29 3.30 -12.76
CA ASP A 245 8.25 2.60 -13.64
C ASP A 245 7.85 1.14 -13.86
N GLU A 246 7.23 0.52 -12.87
CA GLU A 246 6.84 -0.89 -12.90
C GLU A 246 5.50 -1.06 -12.15
N PHE A 247 4.69 -2.02 -12.58
CA PHE A 247 3.49 -2.40 -11.85
C PHE A 247 3.30 -3.91 -11.80
N HIS A 248 2.71 -4.38 -10.71
CA HIS A 248 2.27 -5.75 -10.51
C HIS A 248 0.77 -5.77 -10.23
N ALA A 249 0.05 -6.53 -11.04
CA ALA A 249 -1.38 -6.74 -10.96
C ALA A 249 -1.69 -8.10 -10.34
N GLU A 250 -2.91 -8.27 -9.82
CA GLU A 250 -3.39 -9.54 -9.25
C GLU A 250 -2.51 -10.07 -8.12
N VAL A 251 -1.92 -9.14 -7.34
CA VAL A 251 -0.93 -9.43 -6.29
C VAL A 251 -1.63 -9.68 -4.97
N LEU A 252 -1.31 -10.80 -4.35
CA LEU A 252 -1.72 -11.11 -2.98
C LEU A 252 -0.80 -10.42 -1.95
N PRO A 253 -1.25 -10.26 -0.70
CA PRO A 253 -0.42 -9.64 0.35
C PRO A 253 0.94 -10.33 0.55
N GLU A 254 1.00 -11.66 0.40
CA GLU A 254 2.23 -12.45 0.52
C GLU A 254 3.20 -12.17 -0.63
N ASP A 255 2.69 -12.03 -1.86
CA ASP A 255 3.51 -11.72 -3.04
C ASP A 255 4.17 -10.36 -2.94
N LYS A 256 3.49 -9.37 -2.31
CA LYS A 256 4.07 -8.05 -2.03
C LYS A 256 5.30 -8.17 -1.14
N ALA A 257 5.21 -8.94 -0.07
CA ALA A 257 6.33 -9.19 0.83
C ALA A 257 7.48 -9.93 0.13
N ASP A 258 7.17 -10.91 -0.71
CA ASP A 258 8.15 -11.66 -1.49
C ASP A 258 8.88 -10.80 -2.52
N PHE A 259 8.18 -9.88 -3.16
CA PHE A 259 8.79 -8.91 -4.06
C PHE A 259 9.81 -8.02 -3.31
N ILE A 260 9.40 -7.45 -2.18
CA ILE A 260 10.27 -6.59 -1.37
C ILE A 260 11.52 -7.37 -0.93
N ARG A 261 11.34 -8.61 -0.49
CA ARG A 261 12.45 -9.49 -0.08
C ARG A 261 13.44 -9.74 -1.22
N ARG A 262 12.95 -9.93 -2.44
CA ARG A 262 13.79 -10.10 -3.65
C ARG A 262 14.56 -8.83 -4.01
N GLU A 263 13.92 -7.67 -4.00
CA GLU A 263 14.56 -6.38 -4.28
C GLU A 263 15.67 -6.09 -3.26
N ARG A 264 15.41 -6.32 -1.97
CA ARG A 264 16.42 -6.17 -0.91
C ARG A 264 17.58 -7.15 -1.06
N ALA A 265 17.32 -8.39 -1.43
CA ALA A 265 18.35 -9.39 -1.70
C ALA A 265 19.21 -9.02 -2.93
N ALA A 266 18.65 -8.26 -3.87
CA ALA A 266 19.37 -7.70 -5.01
C ALA A 266 20.24 -6.47 -4.64
N GLY A 267 20.16 -6.00 -3.38
CA GLY A 267 20.96 -4.88 -2.87
C GLY A 267 20.28 -3.52 -2.94
N HIS A 268 18.97 -3.48 -3.21
CA HIS A 268 18.18 -2.26 -3.19
C HIS A 268 17.74 -1.90 -1.77
N THR A 269 17.63 -0.61 -1.48
CA THR A 269 16.99 -0.11 -0.26
C THR A 269 15.56 0.25 -0.59
N VAL A 270 14.62 -0.52 -0.03
CA VAL A 270 13.22 -0.52 -0.40
C VAL A 270 12.36 0.12 0.67
N ILE A 271 11.52 1.09 0.28
CA ILE A 271 10.43 1.63 1.09
C ILE A 271 9.11 1.05 0.57
N MET A 272 8.29 0.53 1.47
CA MET A 272 6.90 0.16 1.18
C MET A 272 5.95 1.21 1.73
N ILE A 273 4.97 1.62 0.92
CA ILE A 273 3.95 2.60 1.27
C ILE A 273 2.58 1.95 1.07
N GLY A 274 1.78 1.92 2.14
CA GLY A 274 0.46 1.30 2.15
C GLY A 274 -0.50 1.92 3.15
N ASP A 275 -1.71 1.37 3.25
CA ASP A 275 -2.74 1.78 4.21
C ASP A 275 -2.54 1.15 5.61
N GLY A 276 -1.68 0.14 5.71
CA GLY A 276 -1.34 -0.56 6.95
C GLY A 276 -2.32 -1.65 7.38
N VAL A 277 -3.41 -1.88 6.66
CA VAL A 277 -4.40 -2.93 7.01
C VAL A 277 -4.06 -4.24 6.30
N ASN A 278 -3.98 -4.19 4.97
CA ASN A 278 -3.73 -5.37 4.14
C ASN A 278 -2.25 -5.60 3.84
N ASP A 279 -1.42 -4.57 4.01
CA ASP A 279 -0.01 -4.57 3.60
C ASP A 279 0.97 -4.85 4.74
N SER A 280 0.47 -5.28 5.91
CA SER A 280 1.30 -5.53 7.11
C SER A 280 2.54 -6.38 6.86
N PRO A 281 2.47 -7.52 6.12
CA PRO A 281 3.66 -8.32 5.81
C PRO A 281 4.67 -7.55 4.96
N ALA A 282 4.20 -6.82 3.94
CA ALA A 282 5.04 -6.05 3.04
C ALA A 282 5.70 -4.85 3.74
N LEU A 283 4.95 -4.13 4.58
CA LEU A 283 5.46 -3.03 5.40
C LEU A 283 6.58 -3.49 6.33
N SER A 284 6.42 -4.67 6.94
CA SER A 284 7.41 -5.25 7.85
C SER A 284 8.68 -5.76 7.16
N GLU A 285 8.59 -6.18 5.91
CA GLU A 285 9.73 -6.68 5.12
C GLU A 285 10.58 -5.55 4.51
N ALA A 286 10.04 -4.35 4.37
CA ALA A 286 10.76 -3.20 3.81
C ALA A 286 11.87 -2.69 4.75
N ASP A 287 12.82 -1.90 4.24
CA ASP A 287 13.81 -1.20 5.05
C ASP A 287 13.15 -0.08 5.86
N ALA A 288 12.07 0.50 5.35
CA ALA A 288 11.12 1.31 6.10
C ALA A 288 9.70 1.11 5.55
N GLY A 289 8.78 0.71 6.41
CA GLY A 289 7.34 0.65 6.12
C GLY A 289 6.66 1.96 6.48
N ILE A 290 5.99 2.59 5.52
CA ILE A 290 5.28 3.87 5.69
C ILE A 290 3.79 3.64 5.53
N ALA A 291 3.02 3.98 6.56
CA ALA A 291 1.57 4.00 6.45
C ALA A 291 1.05 5.42 6.23
N ILE A 292 0.18 5.56 5.21
CA ILE A 292 -0.60 6.77 5.01
C ILE A 292 -2.00 6.51 5.55
N SER A 293 -2.34 7.10 6.69
CA SER A 293 -3.62 6.84 7.33
C SER A 293 -4.07 8.01 8.19
N THR A 294 -5.28 8.49 7.95
CA THR A 294 -5.91 9.54 8.75
C THR A 294 -6.58 9.02 10.02
N GLY A 295 -6.65 7.70 10.27
CA GLY A 295 -7.42 7.20 11.41
C GLY A 295 -7.13 5.81 11.95
N ALA A 296 -6.49 4.91 11.22
CA ALA A 296 -6.36 3.53 11.66
C ALA A 296 -5.28 3.35 12.75
N ALA A 297 -5.67 3.00 13.96
CA ALA A 297 -4.75 2.69 15.06
C ALA A 297 -3.79 1.55 14.69
N ILE A 298 -4.27 0.56 13.93
CA ILE A 298 -3.51 -0.61 13.46
C ILE A 298 -2.35 -0.18 12.54
N ALA A 299 -2.59 0.75 11.61
CA ALA A 299 -1.55 1.26 10.72
C ALA A 299 -0.36 1.88 11.48
N ARG A 300 -0.66 2.60 12.56
CA ARG A 300 0.37 3.19 13.44
C ARG A 300 1.18 2.16 14.20
N GLU A 301 0.59 1.02 14.52
CA GLU A 301 1.28 -0.03 15.28
C GLU A 301 2.25 -0.81 14.40
N ILE A 302 1.88 -1.08 13.16
CA ILE A 302 2.62 -1.95 12.23
C ILE A 302 3.71 -1.19 11.46
N SER A 303 3.45 0.04 11.04
CA SER A 303 4.40 0.83 10.24
C SER A 303 5.52 1.42 11.06
N ASP A 304 6.68 1.64 10.44
CA ASP A 304 7.85 2.31 11.01
C ASP A 304 7.70 3.84 11.00
N ILE A 305 7.00 4.33 9.98
CA ILE A 305 6.69 5.75 9.78
C ILE A 305 5.20 5.87 9.48
N THR A 306 4.55 6.82 10.10
CA THR A 306 3.12 7.10 9.84
C THR A 306 2.96 8.53 9.36
N ILE A 307 2.27 8.72 8.24
CA ILE A 307 1.88 10.01 7.71
C ILE A 307 0.38 10.19 7.96
N THR A 308 0.01 11.15 8.81
CA THR A 308 -1.40 11.42 9.16
C THR A 308 -2.02 12.53 8.29
N SER A 309 -1.44 12.80 7.14
CA SER A 309 -1.92 13.73 6.12
C SER A 309 -2.41 12.96 4.90
N GLU A 310 -3.41 13.50 4.22
CA GLU A 310 -3.88 12.95 2.94
C GLU A 310 -3.00 13.36 1.75
N ASP A 311 -2.02 14.23 1.95
CA ASP A 311 -1.14 14.75 0.89
C ASP A 311 0.08 13.85 0.69
N LEU A 312 0.20 13.26 -0.50
CA LEU A 312 1.35 12.43 -0.91
C LEU A 312 2.68 13.21 -0.95
N PHE A 313 2.66 14.53 -1.06
CA PHE A 313 3.88 15.33 -0.99
C PHE A 313 4.59 15.26 0.37
N GLN A 314 3.94 14.76 1.40
CA GLN A 314 4.59 14.46 2.67
C GLN A 314 5.69 13.39 2.55
N LEU A 315 5.58 12.48 1.57
CA LEU A 315 6.66 11.52 1.24
C LEU A 315 7.89 12.23 0.70
N VAL A 316 7.68 13.22 -0.16
CA VAL A 316 8.76 14.05 -0.71
C VAL A 316 9.40 14.90 0.41
N THR A 317 8.58 15.44 1.29
CA THR A 317 9.04 16.19 2.48
C THR A 317 9.85 15.29 3.40
N LEU A 318 9.38 14.09 3.71
CA LEU A 318 10.11 13.09 4.49
C LEU A 318 11.47 12.77 3.87
N ARG A 319 11.52 12.54 2.54
CA ARG A 319 12.76 12.25 1.81
C ARG A 319 13.75 13.43 1.86
N ARG A 320 13.26 14.67 1.91
CA ARG A 320 14.13 15.87 1.99
C ARG A 320 14.68 16.13 3.40
N ILE A 321 13.94 15.71 4.42
CA ILE A 321 14.36 15.86 5.82
C ILE A 321 15.35 14.77 6.20
N SER A 322 15.20 13.56 5.62
CA SER A 322 16.07 12.42 5.88
C SER A 322 17.42 12.57 5.18
#